data_73ec3b05bb929e98c2ce2a9137b4e10f
#
_entry.id   73ec3b05bb929e98c2ce2a9137b4e10f
#
_cell.length_a   1.000
_cell.length_b   1.000
_cell.length_c   1.000
_cell.angle_alpha   90.00
_cell.angle_beta   90.00
_cell.angle_gamma   90.00
#
_symmetry.space_group_name_H-M   'P 1'
#
loop_
_entity.id
_entity.type
_entity.pdbx_description
1 polymer ?
#
loop_
_entity_poly.entity_id
_entity_poly.type
_entity_poly.pdbx_seq_one_letter_code
_entity_poly.pdbx_strand_id
1 'polypeptide(L)'
;ITPFYKDGRLVFASDGLPSFGGLDLYSTEWNGTSWSLPVNMGFGYNSPADDMGYVVDEEGYEGFLVSNRVGTTSLRGKTCCDDIFTFQKSKPVIDLDVYVLDENKPLRGGNLTIGEQFKPETNMTEGNDNNYKFSYELEINKGYFIKVAKLGYFPDSTYVKTTDIKVDTAFVVKINLVPKPEIEVISTNQPIRLNSIYYDYNDAKILKASKPDIDYLNELMIQYPTMVIELSSHTDSRGNDEFNQKLSQR
;
A
#
# COMPACT_ATOMS: atom_id res chain seq x y z
N ILE A 1 -5.50 -19.08 35.20
CA ILE A 1 -4.48 -20.13 35.42
C ILE A 1 -3.74 -20.47 34.10
N THR A 2 -4.24 -20.25 32.95
CA THR A 2 -3.58 -20.47 31.66
C THR A 2 -3.25 -19.08 31.02
N PRO A 3 -2.10 -18.48 31.37
CA PRO A 3 -1.77 -17.16 30.85
C PRO A 3 -1.35 -17.21 29.39
N PHE A 4 -1.79 -16.21 28.62
CA PHE A 4 -1.35 -15.96 27.28
C PHE A 4 -0.87 -14.49 27.18
N TYR A 5 0.37 -14.31 26.74
CA TYR A 5 0.97 -12.97 26.60
C TYR A 5 1.30 -12.69 25.14
N LYS A 6 0.89 -11.52 24.68
CA LYS A 6 1.20 -11.01 23.34
C LYS A 6 1.18 -9.48 23.34
N ASP A 7 2.18 -8.86 22.76
CA ASP A 7 2.26 -7.42 22.46
C ASP A 7 1.87 -6.50 23.64
N GLY A 8 2.38 -6.82 24.83
CA GLY A 8 2.09 -6.03 26.04
C GLY A 8 0.76 -6.37 26.71
N ARG A 9 -0.04 -7.28 26.16
CA ARG A 9 -1.30 -7.73 26.72
C ARG A 9 -1.16 -9.14 27.30
N LEU A 10 -1.59 -9.31 28.56
CA LEU A 10 -1.68 -10.59 29.23
C LEU A 10 -3.16 -10.95 29.38
N VAL A 11 -3.53 -12.16 28.91
CA VAL A 11 -4.85 -12.77 29.14
C VAL A 11 -4.68 -13.96 30.09
N PHE A 12 -5.55 -14.08 31.05
CA PHE A 12 -5.52 -15.16 32.05
C PHE A 12 -6.92 -15.48 32.56
N ALA A 13 -7.13 -16.70 33.02
CA ALA A 13 -8.37 -17.12 33.66
C ALA A 13 -8.30 -16.97 35.20
N SER A 14 -9.38 -16.53 35.82
CA SER A 14 -9.48 -16.35 37.26
C SER A 14 -10.93 -16.52 37.74
N ASP A 15 -11.07 -17.10 38.93
CA ASP A 15 -12.29 -17.19 39.75
C ASP A 15 -12.28 -16.19 40.93
N GLY A 16 -11.17 -15.45 41.10
CA GLY A 16 -10.98 -14.50 42.20
C GLY A 16 -11.42 -13.06 41.89
N LEU A 17 -11.97 -12.79 40.70
CA LEU A 17 -12.46 -11.49 40.23
C LEU A 17 -13.95 -11.57 39.89
N PRO A 18 -14.70 -10.47 39.83
CA PRO A 18 -16.10 -10.46 39.40
C PRO A 18 -16.31 -11.20 38.07
N SER A 19 -17.05 -12.29 38.06
CA SER A 19 -17.16 -13.24 36.96
C SER A 19 -18.59 -13.49 36.53
N PHE A 20 -18.78 -14.03 35.31
CA PHE A 20 -20.07 -14.56 34.84
C PHE A 20 -20.29 -15.99 35.21
N GLY A 21 -19.18 -16.76 35.35
CA GLY A 21 -19.18 -18.18 35.64
C GLY A 21 -18.20 -18.54 36.78
N GLY A 22 -17.57 -19.69 36.69
CA GLY A 22 -16.51 -20.12 37.58
C GLY A 22 -15.19 -19.40 37.23
N LEU A 23 -14.43 -19.98 36.30
CA LEU A 23 -13.26 -19.32 35.71
C LEU A 23 -13.68 -18.43 34.55
N ASP A 24 -13.33 -17.16 34.62
CA ASP A 24 -13.50 -16.20 33.51
C ASP A 24 -12.16 -15.72 32.99
N LEU A 25 -12.11 -15.34 31.70
CA LEU A 25 -10.98 -14.74 31.05
C LEU A 25 -10.93 -13.22 31.33
N TYR A 26 -9.76 -12.76 31.77
CA TYR A 26 -9.43 -11.35 32.01
C TYR A 26 -8.26 -10.94 31.15
N SER A 27 -8.18 -9.64 30.83
CA SER A 27 -7.01 -9.07 30.19
C SER A 27 -6.46 -7.91 30.99
N THR A 28 -5.14 -7.76 30.98
CA THR A 28 -4.41 -6.60 31.53
C THR A 28 -3.33 -6.19 30.54
N GLU A 29 -3.02 -4.90 30.50
CA GLU A 29 -2.06 -4.31 29.56
C GLU A 29 -0.85 -3.76 30.31
N TRP A 30 0.33 -3.95 29.74
CA TRP A 30 1.60 -3.42 30.22
C TRP A 30 1.86 -2.05 29.63
N ASN A 31 2.02 -1.02 30.44
CA ASN A 31 2.29 0.36 30.00
C ASN A 31 3.79 0.74 29.96
N GLY A 32 4.68 -0.25 30.11
CA GLY A 32 6.12 -0.06 30.22
C GLY A 32 6.66 -0.04 31.65
N THR A 33 5.81 0.17 32.67
CA THR A 33 6.21 0.24 34.08
C THR A 33 5.32 -0.60 35.02
N SER A 34 4.06 -0.74 34.67
CA SER A 34 3.08 -1.48 35.49
C SER A 34 1.99 -2.09 34.61
N TRP A 35 1.32 -3.09 35.16
CA TRP A 35 0.12 -3.67 34.57
C TRP A 35 -1.10 -2.82 34.92
N SER A 36 -2.05 -2.71 33.98
CA SER A 36 -3.37 -2.15 34.23
C SER A 36 -4.16 -3.03 35.22
N LEU A 37 -5.25 -2.51 35.77
CA LEU A 37 -6.20 -3.37 36.46
C LEU A 37 -6.79 -4.39 35.47
N PRO A 38 -6.95 -5.67 35.86
CA PRO A 38 -7.57 -6.68 35.04
C PRO A 38 -9.01 -6.29 34.64
N VAL A 39 -9.33 -6.47 33.37
CA VAL A 39 -10.67 -6.24 32.82
C VAL A 39 -11.24 -7.58 32.34
N ASN A 40 -12.47 -7.89 32.77
CA ASN A 40 -13.18 -9.06 32.28
C ASN A 40 -13.38 -8.94 30.76
N MET A 41 -13.06 -9.98 29.99
CA MET A 41 -13.14 -9.93 28.53
C MET A 41 -14.58 -9.94 27.99
N GLY A 42 -15.57 -10.14 28.88
CA GLY A 42 -16.98 -9.99 28.59
C GLY A 42 -17.61 -11.16 27.87
N PHE A 43 -18.88 -10.97 27.56
CA PHE A 43 -19.71 -11.96 26.91
C PHE A 43 -19.17 -12.29 25.49
N GLY A 44 -19.17 -13.56 25.15
CA GLY A 44 -18.54 -14.04 23.90
C GLY A 44 -17.23 -14.77 24.17
N TYR A 45 -16.33 -14.21 25.00
CA TYR A 45 -15.21 -14.94 25.56
C TYR A 45 -15.64 -15.73 26.81
N ASN A 46 -16.34 -15.07 27.73
CA ASN A 46 -16.82 -15.63 28.96
C ASN A 46 -18.29 -16.05 28.88
N SER A 47 -18.63 -17.08 29.63
CA SER A 47 -19.94 -17.70 29.74
C SER A 47 -20.30 -17.95 31.21
N PRO A 48 -21.51 -18.45 31.55
CA PRO A 48 -21.84 -18.92 32.92
C PRO A 48 -21.10 -20.19 33.34
N ALA A 49 -20.14 -20.68 32.58
CA ALA A 49 -19.32 -21.87 32.84
C ALA A 49 -17.86 -21.48 33.10
N ASP A 50 -16.95 -22.45 33.14
CA ASP A 50 -15.52 -22.15 33.21
C ASP A 50 -14.98 -21.82 31.81
N ASP A 51 -14.27 -20.71 31.68
CA ASP A 51 -13.66 -20.26 30.45
C ASP A 51 -12.15 -19.96 30.66
N MET A 52 -11.30 -20.63 29.88
CA MET A 52 -9.84 -20.60 30.08
C MET A 52 -9.10 -20.88 28.78
N GLY A 53 -7.77 -21.02 28.83
CA GLY A 53 -6.98 -21.52 27.71
C GLY A 53 -6.98 -20.63 26.46
N TYR A 54 -7.10 -19.33 26.64
CA TYR A 54 -7.13 -18.36 25.52
C TYR A 54 -5.82 -18.37 24.75
N VAL A 55 -5.91 -18.49 23.43
CA VAL A 55 -4.83 -18.24 22.47
C VAL A 55 -5.40 -17.53 21.24
N VAL A 56 -4.60 -16.71 20.59
CA VAL A 56 -4.99 -15.93 19.41
C VAL A 56 -3.86 -15.94 18.38
N ASP A 57 -4.20 -15.84 17.11
CA ASP A 57 -3.27 -15.78 15.99
C ASP A 57 -2.35 -14.54 16.04
N GLU A 58 -1.43 -14.45 15.09
CA GLU A 58 -0.51 -13.30 15.00
C GLU A 58 -1.24 -11.98 14.74
N GLU A 59 -2.33 -12.02 14.01
CA GLU A 59 -3.12 -10.83 13.68
C GLU A 59 -4.06 -10.40 14.82
N GLY A 60 -4.38 -11.31 15.76
CA GLY A 60 -5.24 -11.03 16.91
C GLY A 60 -6.73 -11.14 16.66
N TYR A 61 -7.15 -11.76 15.55
CA TYR A 61 -8.56 -11.85 15.14
C TYR A 61 -9.17 -13.23 15.28
N GLU A 62 -8.40 -14.29 15.14
CA GLU A 62 -8.87 -15.67 15.25
C GLU A 62 -8.15 -16.40 16.38
N GLY A 63 -8.85 -17.27 17.09
CA GLY A 63 -8.24 -17.98 18.18
C GLY A 63 -9.10 -19.07 18.77
N PHE A 64 -8.61 -19.60 19.89
CA PHE A 64 -9.23 -20.68 20.62
C PHE A 64 -9.36 -20.31 22.08
N LEU A 65 -10.36 -20.86 22.71
CA LEU A 65 -10.51 -20.92 24.17
C LEU A 65 -11.01 -22.29 24.58
N VAL A 66 -10.78 -22.64 25.82
CA VAL A 66 -11.25 -23.90 26.45
C VAL A 66 -12.40 -23.56 27.36
N SER A 67 -13.52 -24.31 27.26
CA SER A 67 -14.69 -24.07 28.10
C SER A 67 -15.51 -25.33 28.28
N ASN A 68 -16.21 -25.39 29.41
CA ASN A 68 -17.24 -26.41 29.68
C ASN A 68 -18.66 -25.81 29.51
N ARG A 69 -18.80 -24.77 28.72
CA ARG A 69 -20.09 -24.12 28.40
C ARG A 69 -21.07 -25.06 27.70
N VAL A 70 -22.32 -24.67 27.66
CA VAL A 70 -23.37 -25.42 26.94
C VAL A 70 -22.94 -25.61 25.46
N GLY A 71 -23.01 -26.85 25.01
CA GLY A 71 -22.57 -27.27 23.68
C GLY A 71 -21.30 -28.11 23.66
N THR A 72 -20.65 -28.28 24.83
CA THR A 72 -19.54 -29.24 25.00
C THR A 72 -20.03 -30.68 24.88
N THR A 73 -19.17 -31.57 24.41
CA THR A 73 -19.42 -33.01 24.37
C THR A 73 -19.28 -33.61 25.76
N SER A 74 -20.36 -33.60 26.50
CA SER A 74 -20.39 -34.05 27.89
C SER A 74 -20.47 -35.58 28.00
N LEU A 75 -19.51 -36.18 28.71
CA LEU A 75 -19.50 -37.63 29.01
C LEU A 75 -20.15 -37.99 30.37
N ARG A 76 -20.34 -37.02 31.27
CA ARG A 76 -20.77 -37.27 32.65
C ARG A 76 -21.80 -36.30 33.23
N GLY A 77 -22.19 -35.25 32.52
CA GLY A 77 -23.12 -34.22 33.00
C GLY A 77 -23.09 -32.97 32.07
N LYS A 78 -24.01 -32.04 32.28
CA LYS A 78 -24.20 -30.89 31.37
C LYS A 78 -23.02 -29.93 31.27
N THR A 79 -22.08 -29.97 32.21
CA THR A 79 -20.91 -29.08 32.27
C THR A 79 -19.65 -29.86 32.64
N CYS A 80 -19.66 -31.18 32.44
CA CYS A 80 -18.43 -31.97 32.61
C CYS A 80 -17.66 -31.87 31.30
N CYS A 81 -16.37 -31.81 31.42
CA CYS A 81 -15.41 -31.93 30.32
C CYS A 81 -15.30 -30.64 29.50
N ASP A 82 -14.08 -30.16 29.42
CA ASP A 82 -13.73 -28.97 28.68
C ASP A 82 -13.57 -29.33 27.21
N ASP A 83 -14.12 -28.47 26.33
CA ASP A 83 -13.90 -28.56 24.90
C ASP A 83 -13.20 -27.27 24.38
N ILE A 84 -12.63 -27.38 23.20
CA ILE A 84 -11.97 -26.24 22.51
C ILE A 84 -13.00 -25.53 21.64
N PHE A 85 -13.18 -24.27 21.89
CA PHE A 85 -14.03 -23.39 21.09
C PHE A 85 -13.18 -22.42 20.24
N THR A 86 -13.59 -22.20 19.02
CA THR A 86 -13.02 -21.15 18.19
C THR A 86 -13.75 -19.83 18.40
N PHE A 87 -13.03 -18.74 18.30
CA PHE A 87 -13.62 -17.40 18.19
C PHE A 87 -12.99 -16.63 17.04
N GLN A 88 -13.79 -15.74 16.47
CA GLN A 88 -13.35 -14.83 15.42
C GLN A 88 -13.87 -13.42 15.75
N LYS A 89 -12.98 -12.44 15.66
CA LYS A 89 -13.34 -11.01 15.71
C LYS A 89 -13.50 -10.46 14.30
N SER A 90 -14.42 -9.56 14.13
CA SER A 90 -14.48 -8.79 12.88
C SER A 90 -13.20 -7.99 12.71
N LYS A 91 -12.57 -8.10 11.54
CA LYS A 91 -11.50 -7.19 11.15
C LYS A 91 -12.12 -5.84 10.80
N PRO A 92 -11.44 -4.73 11.10
CA PRO A 92 -11.92 -3.43 10.66
C PRO A 92 -11.92 -3.35 9.15
N VAL A 93 -12.95 -2.73 8.60
CA VAL A 93 -13.02 -2.36 7.18
C VAL A 93 -12.21 -1.09 6.97
N ILE A 94 -11.33 -1.12 5.99
CA ILE A 94 -10.46 0.02 5.67
C ILE A 94 -10.69 0.42 4.21
N ASP A 95 -11.44 1.48 4.04
CA ASP A 95 -11.74 2.06 2.73
C ASP A 95 -10.66 3.08 2.33
N LEU A 96 -10.33 3.11 1.05
CA LEU A 96 -9.46 4.11 0.45
C LEU A 96 -10.16 4.75 -0.75
N ASP A 97 -10.35 6.05 -0.69
CA ASP A 97 -10.77 6.87 -1.82
C ASP A 97 -9.58 7.72 -2.32
N VAL A 98 -9.22 7.54 -3.58
CA VAL A 98 -8.18 8.35 -4.25
C VAL A 98 -8.84 9.28 -5.27
N TYR A 99 -8.62 10.58 -5.10
CA TYR A 99 -9.10 11.60 -6.01
C TYR A 99 -7.94 12.14 -6.84
N VAL A 100 -8.12 12.15 -8.16
CA VAL A 100 -7.16 12.70 -9.12
C VAL A 100 -7.59 14.12 -9.49
N LEU A 101 -6.70 15.07 -9.30
CA LEU A 101 -7.01 16.50 -9.42
C LEU A 101 -5.95 17.21 -10.29
N ASP A 102 -6.36 18.34 -10.85
CA ASP A 102 -5.53 19.35 -11.45
C ASP A 102 -5.94 20.70 -10.87
N GLU A 103 -5.02 21.45 -10.26
CA GLU A 103 -5.30 22.69 -9.52
C GLU A 103 -6.51 22.53 -8.54
N ASN A 104 -6.61 21.39 -7.87
CA ASN A 104 -7.73 21.01 -6.99
C ASN A 104 -9.09 20.82 -7.71
N LYS A 105 -9.11 20.76 -9.04
CA LYS A 105 -10.31 20.43 -9.83
C LYS A 105 -10.26 18.97 -10.27
N PRO A 106 -11.40 18.28 -10.39
CA PRO A 106 -11.46 16.90 -10.85
C PRO A 106 -10.78 16.69 -12.19
N LEU A 107 -9.78 15.80 -12.24
CA LEU A 107 -9.06 15.41 -13.44
C LEU A 107 -9.41 13.97 -13.84
N ARG A 108 -10.13 13.81 -14.93
CA ARG A 108 -10.55 12.52 -15.46
C ARG A 108 -9.50 11.88 -16.36
N GLY A 109 -9.60 10.56 -16.57
CA GLY A 109 -8.78 9.84 -17.54
C GLY A 109 -7.34 9.58 -17.04
N GLY A 110 -7.14 9.41 -15.76
CA GLY A 110 -5.88 8.97 -15.18
C GLY A 110 -5.80 7.45 -15.04
N ASN A 111 -4.58 6.91 -15.00
CA ASN A 111 -4.28 5.55 -14.62
C ASN A 111 -3.73 5.54 -13.20
N LEU A 112 -4.38 4.79 -12.32
CA LEU A 112 -3.93 4.59 -10.94
C LEU A 112 -3.27 3.22 -10.82
N THR A 113 -2.09 3.18 -10.22
CA THR A 113 -1.40 1.95 -9.80
C THR A 113 -1.36 1.92 -8.28
N ILE A 114 -1.87 0.85 -7.70
CA ILE A 114 -1.82 0.57 -6.26
C ILE A 114 -1.22 -0.80 -6.01
N GLY A 115 -0.41 -0.95 -4.97
CA GLY A 115 0.18 -2.23 -4.55
C GLY A 115 0.81 -2.13 -3.18
N GLU A 116 1.18 -3.27 -2.60
CA GLU A 116 1.90 -3.28 -1.32
C GLU A 116 3.29 -2.64 -1.48
N GLN A 117 3.67 -1.86 -0.49
CA GLN A 117 4.99 -1.22 -0.45
C GLN A 117 6.11 -2.27 -0.49
N PHE A 118 7.09 -2.06 -1.37
CA PHE A 118 8.22 -2.97 -1.62
C PHE A 118 7.87 -4.33 -2.24
N LYS A 119 6.64 -4.52 -2.71
CA LYS A 119 6.18 -5.72 -3.41
C LYS A 119 5.57 -5.38 -4.77
N PRO A 120 6.39 -5.06 -5.78
CA PRO A 120 5.89 -4.63 -7.09
C PRO A 120 5.03 -5.68 -7.80
N GLU A 121 5.15 -6.95 -7.43
CA GLU A 121 4.33 -8.06 -7.94
C GLU A 121 2.85 -7.93 -7.53
N THR A 122 2.55 -7.14 -6.50
CA THR A 122 1.17 -6.88 -6.04
C THR A 122 0.53 -5.69 -6.74
N ASN A 123 1.25 -4.98 -7.61
CA ASN A 123 0.74 -3.79 -8.27
C ASN A 123 -0.43 -4.12 -9.20
N MET A 124 -1.55 -3.46 -8.95
CA MET A 124 -2.70 -3.42 -9.85
C MET A 124 -2.79 -2.04 -10.48
N THR A 125 -3.05 -1.99 -11.78
CA THR A 125 -3.23 -0.73 -12.50
C THR A 125 -4.64 -0.67 -13.07
N GLU A 126 -5.37 0.39 -12.74
CA GLU A 126 -6.70 0.67 -13.22
C GLU A 126 -6.71 1.99 -13.97
N GLY A 127 -7.28 1.98 -15.19
CA GLY A 127 -7.56 3.18 -15.96
C GLY A 127 -9.00 3.63 -15.77
N ASN A 128 -9.24 4.91 -15.70
CA ASN A 128 -10.59 5.45 -15.57
C ASN A 128 -10.81 6.68 -16.46
N ASP A 129 -11.28 6.43 -17.68
CA ASP A 129 -11.46 7.47 -18.70
C ASP A 129 -12.54 8.50 -18.34
N ASN A 130 -13.52 8.11 -17.54
CA ASN A 130 -14.71 8.92 -17.26
C ASN A 130 -14.80 9.43 -15.82
N ASN A 131 -13.93 8.99 -14.93
CA ASN A 131 -13.98 9.34 -13.53
C ASN A 131 -12.64 9.92 -13.05
N TYR A 132 -12.68 10.59 -11.91
CA TYR A 132 -11.53 11.15 -11.20
C TYR A 132 -11.35 10.53 -9.81
N LYS A 133 -12.18 9.54 -9.46
CA LYS A 133 -12.18 8.85 -8.18
C LYS A 133 -11.95 7.35 -8.38
N PHE A 134 -11.06 6.78 -7.56
CA PHE A 134 -10.83 5.36 -7.43
C PHE A 134 -11.10 4.95 -5.98
N SER A 135 -11.72 3.80 -5.76
CA SER A 135 -12.07 3.31 -4.43
C SER A 135 -11.60 1.88 -4.24
N TYR A 136 -10.96 1.60 -3.11
CA TYR A 136 -10.39 0.30 -2.75
C TYR A 136 -10.69 -0.03 -1.30
N GLU A 137 -10.81 -1.31 -1.00
CA GLU A 137 -10.74 -1.85 0.35
C GLU A 137 -9.32 -2.34 0.61
N LEU A 138 -8.72 -1.93 1.72
CA LEU A 138 -7.34 -2.24 2.08
C LEU A 138 -7.30 -3.27 3.19
N GLU A 139 -6.28 -4.12 3.18
CA GLU A 139 -6.00 -5.02 4.28
C GLU A 139 -5.29 -4.30 5.43
N ILE A 140 -5.49 -4.78 6.64
CA ILE A 140 -4.84 -4.27 7.85
C ILE A 140 -3.34 -4.59 7.88
N ASN A 141 -2.58 -3.80 8.65
CA ASN A 141 -1.15 -4.00 8.91
C ASN A 141 -0.26 -4.02 7.65
N LYS A 142 -0.67 -3.30 6.61
CA LYS A 142 0.08 -3.16 5.36
C LYS A 142 0.45 -1.70 5.07
N GLY A 143 1.46 -1.54 4.21
CA GLY A 143 1.78 -0.27 3.57
C GLY A 143 1.43 -0.36 2.08
N TYR A 144 0.77 0.65 1.54
CA TYR A 144 0.39 0.71 0.14
C TYR A 144 1.09 1.87 -0.56
N PHE A 145 1.63 1.58 -1.73
CA PHE A 145 2.11 2.56 -2.68
C PHE A 145 0.98 2.89 -3.67
N ILE A 146 0.75 4.15 -3.91
CA ILE A 146 -0.28 4.66 -4.81
C ILE A 146 0.40 5.62 -5.78
N LYS A 147 0.28 5.36 -7.09
CA LYS A 147 0.81 6.21 -8.15
C LYS A 147 -0.29 6.52 -9.14
N VAL A 148 -0.39 7.77 -9.54
CA VAL A 148 -1.28 8.20 -10.62
C VAL A 148 -0.45 8.75 -11.77
N ALA A 149 -0.80 8.33 -12.98
CA ALA A 149 -0.21 8.81 -14.23
C ALA A 149 -1.30 9.17 -15.23
N LYS A 150 -1.10 10.26 -15.98
CA LYS A 150 -1.97 10.69 -17.06
C LYS A 150 -1.13 11.29 -18.17
N LEU A 151 -1.52 11.02 -19.42
CA LEU A 151 -0.87 11.63 -20.58
C LEU A 151 -0.96 13.17 -20.51
N GLY A 152 0.15 13.85 -20.76
CA GLY A 152 0.25 15.30 -20.63
C GLY A 152 0.48 15.84 -19.23
N TYR A 153 0.65 14.95 -18.21
CA TYR A 153 0.91 15.32 -16.83
C TYR A 153 2.16 14.62 -16.28
N PHE A 154 2.81 15.24 -15.32
CA PHE A 154 3.83 14.55 -14.52
C PHE A 154 3.13 13.56 -13.58
N PRO A 155 3.61 12.30 -13.51
CA PRO A 155 3.05 11.34 -12.57
C PRO A 155 3.37 11.74 -11.14
N ASP A 156 2.45 11.45 -10.21
CA ASP A 156 2.65 11.68 -8.79
C ASP A 156 2.27 10.44 -7.98
N SER A 157 2.81 10.32 -6.77
CA SER A 157 2.65 9.14 -5.93
C SER A 157 2.65 9.46 -4.45
N THR A 158 2.00 8.60 -3.68
CA THR A 158 1.95 8.71 -2.23
C THR A 158 1.91 7.32 -1.59
N TYR A 159 1.90 7.29 -0.25
CA TYR A 159 1.85 6.07 0.55
C TYR A 159 0.75 6.16 1.58
N VAL A 160 0.07 5.04 1.82
CA VAL A 160 -0.90 4.86 2.90
C VAL A 160 -0.46 3.67 3.74
N LYS A 161 -0.58 3.79 5.07
CA LYS A 161 -0.30 2.70 6.01
C LYS A 161 -1.56 2.38 6.79
N THR A 162 -1.82 1.08 6.94
CA THR A 162 -2.97 0.54 7.67
C THR A 162 -2.55 -0.16 8.98
N THR A 163 -1.36 0.21 9.51
CA THR A 163 -0.86 -0.33 10.78
C THR A 163 -1.63 0.26 11.96
N ASP A 164 -1.87 -0.56 12.99
CA ASP A 164 -2.52 -0.18 14.25
C ASP A 164 -3.99 0.30 14.13
N ILE A 165 -4.66 0.00 13.02
CA ILE A 165 -6.07 0.32 12.83
C ILE A 165 -6.92 -0.72 13.54
N LYS A 166 -7.78 -0.26 14.48
CA LYS A 166 -8.63 -1.11 15.33
C LYS A 166 -10.13 -0.93 15.09
N VAL A 167 -10.50 0.06 14.30
CA VAL A 167 -11.89 0.40 13.95
C VAL A 167 -12.00 0.68 12.47
N ASP A 168 -13.22 0.59 11.94
CA ASP A 168 -13.50 0.93 10.55
C ASP A 168 -12.98 2.33 10.23
N THR A 169 -12.22 2.44 9.15
CA THR A 169 -11.47 3.67 8.83
C THR A 169 -11.56 3.93 7.32
N ALA A 170 -11.82 5.18 6.96
CA ALA A 170 -11.80 5.62 5.56
C ALA A 170 -10.64 6.60 5.32
N PHE A 171 -9.75 6.25 4.41
CA PHE A 171 -8.69 7.12 3.91
C PHE A 171 -9.17 7.89 2.69
N VAL A 172 -8.85 9.17 2.66
CA VAL A 172 -9.08 10.04 1.51
C VAL A 172 -7.74 10.61 1.05
N VAL A 173 -7.31 10.20 -0.13
CA VAL A 173 -6.08 10.63 -0.78
C VAL A 173 -6.43 11.56 -1.94
N LYS A 174 -5.76 12.71 -2.03
CA LYS A 174 -5.90 13.66 -3.14
C LYS A 174 -4.54 13.80 -3.81
N ILE A 175 -4.47 13.44 -5.09
CA ILE A 175 -3.27 13.54 -5.91
C ILE A 175 -3.51 14.63 -6.95
N ASN A 176 -2.77 15.73 -6.83
CA ASN A 176 -2.80 16.84 -7.79
C ASN A 176 -1.70 16.62 -8.84
N LEU A 177 -2.08 16.25 -10.05
CA LEU A 177 -1.13 16.14 -11.14
C LEU A 177 -0.81 17.52 -11.72
N VAL A 178 0.45 17.73 -12.01
CA VAL A 178 0.93 18.97 -12.66
C VAL A 178 0.96 18.74 -14.17
N PRO A 179 0.31 19.58 -14.98
CA PRO A 179 0.41 19.47 -16.42
C PRO A 179 1.86 19.66 -16.88
N LYS A 180 2.27 18.85 -17.84
CA LYS A 180 3.52 19.09 -18.55
C LYS A 180 3.36 20.37 -19.36
N PRO A 181 4.41 21.20 -19.49
CA PRO A 181 4.34 22.38 -20.33
C PRO A 181 3.91 21.96 -21.74
N GLU A 182 2.90 22.63 -22.27
CA GLU A 182 2.55 22.50 -23.68
C GLU A 182 3.76 22.92 -24.48
N ILE A 183 4.30 22.01 -25.28
CA ILE A 183 5.32 22.37 -26.24
C ILE A 183 4.55 23.07 -27.36
N GLU A 184 4.72 24.38 -27.48
CA GLU A 184 4.36 25.04 -28.72
C GLU A 184 5.07 24.29 -29.84
N VAL A 185 4.33 23.52 -30.61
CA VAL A 185 4.84 22.92 -31.85
C VAL A 185 5.12 24.10 -32.76
N ILE A 186 6.33 24.62 -32.66
CA ILE A 186 6.83 25.60 -33.58
C ILE A 186 6.85 24.87 -34.92
N SER A 187 5.84 25.11 -35.75
CA SER A 187 5.76 24.64 -37.12
C SER A 187 6.81 25.38 -37.95
N THR A 188 8.08 25.08 -37.75
CA THR A 188 9.14 25.64 -38.54
C THR A 188 10.32 24.71 -38.57
N ASN A 189 11.02 24.66 -39.67
CA ASN A 189 12.29 24.02 -39.92
C ASN A 189 13.42 24.44 -38.94
N GLN A 190 13.11 24.76 -37.70
CA GLN A 190 14.11 25.05 -36.68
C GLN A 190 14.32 23.84 -35.80
N PRO A 191 15.56 23.35 -35.63
CA PRO A 191 15.86 22.20 -34.84
C PRO A 191 15.56 22.44 -33.35
N ILE A 192 14.85 21.52 -32.71
CA ILE A 192 14.71 21.47 -31.24
C ILE A 192 15.99 20.87 -30.68
N ARG A 193 16.67 21.60 -29.83
CA ARG A 193 17.91 21.14 -29.21
C ARG A 193 17.60 20.28 -27.97
N LEU A 194 18.02 19.04 -28.00
CA LEU A 194 18.07 18.17 -26.82
C LEU A 194 19.36 18.51 -26.06
N ASN A 195 19.24 19.11 -24.88
CA ASN A 195 20.41 19.71 -24.20
C ASN A 195 21.21 18.71 -23.35
N SER A 196 20.69 17.52 -23.09
CA SER A 196 21.24 16.56 -22.12
C SER A 196 21.53 15.19 -22.73
N ILE A 197 21.77 15.09 -24.04
CA ILE A 197 22.22 13.84 -24.66
C ILE A 197 23.74 13.80 -24.60
N TYR A 198 24.24 12.90 -23.76
CA TYR A 198 25.67 12.70 -23.52
C TYR A 198 26.14 11.34 -24.01
N TYR A 199 27.34 11.34 -24.55
CA TYR A 199 28.04 10.15 -25.00
C TYR A 199 29.37 10.01 -24.26
N ASP A 200 29.89 8.79 -24.20
CA ASP A 200 31.24 8.56 -23.70
C ASP A 200 32.29 9.02 -24.72
N TYR A 201 33.50 9.25 -24.25
CA TYR A 201 34.58 9.68 -25.15
C TYR A 201 34.80 8.66 -26.27
N ASN A 202 34.75 9.13 -27.51
CA ASN A 202 34.95 8.32 -28.71
C ASN A 202 33.94 7.14 -28.88
N ASP A 203 32.74 7.27 -28.29
CA ASP A 203 31.68 6.27 -28.34
C ASP A 203 30.34 6.92 -28.80
N ALA A 204 29.49 6.12 -29.42
CA ALA A 204 28.12 6.47 -29.78
C ALA A 204 27.08 5.99 -28.75
N LYS A 205 27.54 5.36 -27.66
CA LYS A 205 26.66 4.83 -26.63
C LYS A 205 26.10 5.97 -25.76
N ILE A 206 24.78 6.07 -25.73
CA ILE A 206 24.07 7.07 -24.92
C ILE A 206 24.23 6.74 -23.43
N LEU A 207 24.64 7.73 -22.64
CA LEU A 207 24.80 7.60 -21.21
C LEU A 207 23.44 7.57 -20.49
N LYS A 208 23.41 6.91 -19.33
CA LYS A 208 22.19 6.84 -18.49
C LYS A 208 21.66 8.23 -18.08
N ALA A 209 22.55 9.21 -17.97
CA ALA A 209 22.17 10.60 -17.67
C ALA A 209 21.28 11.24 -18.76
N SER A 210 21.33 10.73 -19.99
CA SER A 210 20.49 11.22 -21.11
C SER A 210 19.07 10.64 -21.11
N LYS A 211 18.78 9.69 -20.23
CA LYS A 211 17.48 8.99 -20.20
C LYS A 211 16.28 9.95 -20.09
N PRO A 212 16.28 11.01 -19.27
CA PRO A 212 15.14 11.91 -19.18
C PRO A 212 14.77 12.60 -20.52
N ASP A 213 15.77 13.03 -21.30
CA ASP A 213 15.52 13.70 -22.58
C ASP A 213 15.04 12.71 -23.65
N ILE A 214 15.50 11.46 -23.59
CA ILE A 214 15.04 10.38 -24.48
C ILE A 214 13.61 9.95 -24.11
N ASP A 215 13.31 9.82 -22.82
CA ASP A 215 11.96 9.50 -22.35
C ASP A 215 10.98 10.62 -22.77
N TYR A 216 11.41 11.88 -22.66
CA TYR A 216 10.66 13.04 -23.15
C TYR A 216 10.38 12.99 -24.66
N LEU A 217 11.40 12.69 -25.48
CA LEU A 217 11.24 12.54 -26.92
C LEU A 217 10.27 11.40 -27.26
N ASN A 218 10.37 10.28 -26.56
CA ASN A 218 9.47 9.14 -26.73
C ASN A 218 8.01 9.52 -26.38
N GLU A 219 7.79 10.24 -25.28
CA GLU A 219 6.47 10.74 -24.92
C GLU A 219 5.90 11.70 -25.98
N LEU A 220 6.75 12.56 -26.55
CA LEU A 220 6.37 13.48 -27.61
C LEU A 220 5.91 12.72 -28.87
N MET A 221 6.65 11.68 -29.26
CA MET A 221 6.29 10.85 -30.43
C MET A 221 5.01 10.03 -30.18
N ILE A 222 4.76 9.60 -28.96
CA ILE A 222 3.51 8.92 -28.58
C ILE A 222 2.34 9.93 -28.66
N GLN A 223 2.55 11.15 -28.21
CA GLN A 223 1.52 12.22 -28.24
C GLN A 223 1.19 12.67 -29.67
N TYR A 224 2.18 12.67 -30.57
CA TYR A 224 2.05 13.09 -31.96
C TYR A 224 2.46 11.95 -32.93
N PRO A 225 1.62 10.93 -33.14
CA PRO A 225 1.98 9.71 -33.89
C PRO A 225 2.32 9.97 -35.37
N THR A 226 1.92 11.12 -35.90
CA THR A 226 2.20 11.52 -37.30
C THR A 226 3.46 12.39 -37.42
N MET A 227 4.13 12.68 -36.31
CA MET A 227 5.32 13.52 -36.30
C MET A 227 6.50 12.74 -36.89
N VAL A 228 7.17 13.34 -37.85
CA VAL A 228 8.43 12.87 -38.44
C VAL A 228 9.56 13.72 -37.87
N ILE A 229 10.56 13.08 -37.29
CA ILE A 229 11.72 13.77 -36.71
C ILE A 229 12.99 13.36 -37.44
N GLU A 230 13.93 14.29 -37.54
CA GLU A 230 15.32 14.04 -37.92
C GLU A 230 16.20 14.25 -36.68
N LEU A 231 16.99 13.23 -36.31
CA LEU A 231 17.96 13.35 -35.24
C LEU A 231 19.34 13.65 -35.82
N SER A 232 19.91 14.78 -35.40
CA SER A 232 21.26 15.16 -35.78
C SER A 232 22.19 15.14 -34.56
N SER A 233 23.32 14.52 -34.72
CA SER A 233 24.39 14.52 -33.70
C SER A 233 25.67 15.10 -34.30
N HIS A 234 26.39 15.90 -33.53
CA HIS A 234 27.61 16.54 -33.93
C HIS A 234 28.75 16.20 -32.98
N THR A 235 29.90 15.94 -33.53
CA THR A 235 31.16 15.80 -32.76
C THR A 235 31.79 17.23 -32.60
N ASP A 236 32.71 17.35 -31.65
CA ASP A 236 33.57 18.53 -31.57
C ASP A 236 34.61 18.55 -32.71
N SER A 237 35.35 19.66 -32.83
CA SER A 237 36.37 19.88 -33.87
C SER A 237 37.67 19.11 -33.63
N ARG A 238 37.76 18.28 -32.58
CA ARG A 238 38.96 17.49 -32.28
C ARG A 238 38.94 16.20 -33.08
N GLY A 239 40.08 15.86 -33.71
CA GLY A 239 40.25 14.65 -34.47
C GLY A 239 40.21 14.85 -35.99
N ASN A 240 40.10 13.75 -36.71
CA ASN A 240 40.03 13.72 -38.15
C ASN A 240 38.58 13.84 -38.61
N ASP A 241 38.30 14.69 -39.60
CA ASP A 241 36.94 14.96 -40.11
C ASP A 241 36.21 13.68 -40.58
N GLU A 242 36.92 12.77 -41.26
CA GLU A 242 36.34 11.52 -41.75
C GLU A 242 35.93 10.60 -40.58
N PHE A 243 36.74 10.57 -39.52
CA PHE A 243 36.43 9.80 -38.31
C PHE A 243 35.25 10.42 -37.57
N ASN A 244 35.24 11.75 -37.41
CA ASN A 244 34.16 12.47 -36.73
C ASN A 244 32.84 12.33 -37.47
N GLN A 245 32.84 12.37 -38.80
CA GLN A 245 31.65 12.11 -39.61
C GLN A 245 31.12 10.68 -39.41
N LYS A 246 31.99 9.67 -39.37
CA LYS A 246 31.57 8.29 -39.10
C LYS A 246 31.05 8.11 -37.66
N LEU A 247 31.60 8.84 -36.69
CA LEU A 247 31.17 8.77 -35.29
C LEU A 247 29.78 9.42 -35.13
N SER A 248 29.52 10.57 -35.80
CA SER A 248 28.23 11.26 -35.72
C SER A 248 27.06 10.50 -36.38
N GLN A 249 27.38 9.54 -37.26
CA GLN A 249 26.40 8.71 -37.97
C GLN A 249 26.08 7.34 -37.26
N ARG A 250 26.70 7.07 -36.13
CA ARG A 250 26.45 5.87 -35.33
C ARG A 250 25.31 6.07 -34.32
#